data_73ae2a6f603ca81ec91091447080d982
#
_entry.id   73ae2a6f603ca81ec91091447080d982
#
_cell.length_a   1.000
_cell.length_b   1.000
_cell.length_c   1.000
_cell.angle_alpha   90.00
_cell.angle_beta   90.00
_cell.angle_gamma   90.00
#
_symmetry.space_group_name_H-M   'P 1'
#
loop_
_entity.id
_entity.type
_entity.pdbx_description
1 polymer ?
#
loop_
_entity_poly.entity_id
_entity_poly.type
_entity_poly.pdbx_seq_one_letter_code
_entity_poly.pdbx_strand_id
1 'polypeptide(L)'
;QPDLMVYHDAIHDYSTNEPTMDGTACLTYYLSAMQKEGMKQAGASADKNVYVNGGIVRTDPSKKQISLVFTAADKADGADAIISTLKRHGIKGSFFFTGEFYELYPEIVKRLLNEGHLVGSHSYGHLLYMPWENRDSLLVTREEFEKDMLKSYEAMRKAGIEYKDAPIYIPPYEYYNKEIAAWAKNMGIQVVNYTPGTMSNADYTTPDMGQKYRSSKFIYNKIMEVEKKEGLNGHLMLIHFGTDNRRTDKFYNSYLDKLIKTLKRKGYTFTPILEAIGIKTNSAL
;
A
#
# COMPACT_ATOMS: atom_id res chain seq x y z
N GLN A 1 -29.24 -27.12 20.23
CA GLN A 1 -27.95 -27.17 19.49
C GLN A 1 -28.27 -27.73 18.10
N PRO A 2 -27.89 -27.07 17.01
CA PRO A 2 -27.97 -27.70 15.71
C PRO A 2 -27.02 -28.89 15.71
N ASP A 3 -27.51 -30.05 15.33
CA ASP A 3 -26.71 -31.24 15.13
C ASP A 3 -25.66 -30.93 14.06
N LEU A 4 -24.43 -30.73 14.47
CA LEU A 4 -23.30 -30.62 13.58
C LEU A 4 -23.12 -31.99 12.91
N MET A 5 -23.41 -32.10 11.62
CA MET A 5 -23.08 -33.29 10.85
C MET A 5 -21.57 -33.45 10.83
N VAL A 6 -21.09 -34.46 11.51
CA VAL A 6 -19.67 -34.83 11.50
C VAL A 6 -19.44 -35.74 10.31
N TYR A 7 -18.56 -35.34 9.41
CA TYR A 7 -18.15 -36.16 8.29
C TYR A 7 -17.27 -37.33 8.77
N HIS A 8 -17.71 -38.56 8.50
CA HIS A 8 -16.96 -39.76 8.80
C HIS A 8 -16.55 -40.45 7.47
N ASP A 9 -15.28 -40.70 7.31
CA ASP A 9 -14.71 -41.37 6.11
C ASP A 9 -14.87 -42.91 6.18
N ALA A 10 -16.08 -43.37 6.41
CA ALA A 10 -16.43 -44.80 6.51
C ALA A 10 -17.39 -45.19 5.39
N ILE A 11 -17.02 -46.22 4.64
CA ILE A 11 -17.71 -46.72 3.44
C ILE A 11 -19.20 -47.09 3.64
N HIS A 12 -19.64 -47.29 4.88
CA HIS A 12 -21.00 -47.66 5.24
C HIS A 12 -21.83 -46.55 5.87
N ASP A 13 -21.30 -45.33 5.96
CA ASP A 13 -22.02 -44.20 6.54
C ASP A 13 -22.60 -43.30 5.45
N TYR A 14 -23.73 -43.71 4.90
CA TYR A 14 -24.45 -42.97 3.85
C TYR A 14 -24.90 -41.59 4.32
N SER A 15 -25.15 -41.38 5.61
CA SER A 15 -25.64 -40.11 6.14
C SER A 15 -24.57 -39.04 6.20
N THR A 16 -23.29 -39.43 6.23
CA THR A 16 -22.18 -38.48 6.33
C THR A 16 -21.27 -38.49 5.10
N ASN A 17 -21.24 -39.62 4.33
CA ASN A 17 -20.32 -39.76 3.19
C ASN A 17 -20.94 -39.48 1.81
N GLU A 18 -22.26 -39.36 1.71
CA GLU A 18 -22.90 -38.85 0.50
C GLU A 18 -23.32 -37.39 0.69
N PRO A 19 -22.52 -36.39 0.25
CA PRO A 19 -23.01 -35.04 0.12
C PRO A 19 -24.10 -35.01 -0.94
N THR A 20 -25.37 -35.18 -0.52
CA THR A 20 -26.50 -35.05 -1.43
C THR A 20 -26.48 -33.62 -2.04
N MET A 21 -26.93 -33.49 -3.29
CA MET A 21 -27.03 -32.16 -3.93
C MET A 21 -27.77 -31.16 -3.05
N ASP A 22 -28.77 -31.64 -2.29
CA ASP A 22 -29.56 -30.84 -1.36
C ASP A 22 -28.68 -30.30 -0.20
N GLY A 23 -27.84 -31.13 0.41
CA GLY A 23 -26.93 -30.68 1.48
C GLY A 23 -25.90 -29.68 0.98
N THR A 24 -25.33 -29.90 -0.20
CA THR A 24 -24.37 -28.99 -0.81
C THR A 24 -25.04 -27.65 -1.20
N ALA A 25 -26.25 -27.71 -1.76
CA ALA A 25 -27.02 -26.51 -2.11
C ALA A 25 -27.40 -25.70 -0.86
N CYS A 26 -27.79 -26.35 0.24
CA CYS A 26 -28.09 -25.68 1.51
C CYS A 26 -26.85 -24.99 2.11
N LEU A 27 -25.69 -25.64 2.07
CA LEU A 27 -24.44 -25.06 2.56
C LEU A 27 -24.02 -23.83 1.73
N THR A 28 -24.11 -23.95 0.41
CA THR A 28 -23.78 -22.83 -0.51
C THR A 28 -24.73 -21.64 -0.30
N TYR A 29 -26.04 -21.92 -0.13
CA TYR A 29 -27.03 -20.90 0.18
C TYR A 29 -26.75 -20.25 1.54
N TYR A 30 -26.44 -21.05 2.56
CA TYR A 30 -26.14 -20.57 3.90
C TYR A 30 -24.88 -19.69 3.92
N LEU A 31 -23.80 -20.13 3.26
CA LEU A 31 -22.56 -19.34 3.14
C LEU A 31 -22.81 -18.03 2.37
N SER A 32 -23.59 -18.07 1.30
CA SER A 32 -23.97 -16.88 0.54
C SER A 32 -24.82 -15.93 1.35
N ALA A 33 -25.76 -16.45 2.17
CA ALA A 33 -26.57 -15.67 3.08
C ALA A 33 -25.73 -15.02 4.19
N MET A 34 -24.80 -15.77 4.79
CA MET A 34 -23.86 -15.24 5.79
C MET A 34 -22.95 -14.16 5.20
N GLN A 35 -22.46 -14.36 3.98
CA GLN A 35 -21.67 -13.35 3.27
C GLN A 35 -22.47 -12.08 3.02
N LYS A 36 -23.72 -12.22 2.59
CA LYS A 36 -24.64 -11.10 2.36
C LYS A 36 -25.01 -10.37 3.65
N GLU A 37 -25.21 -11.11 4.75
CA GLU A 37 -25.47 -10.56 6.09
C GLU A 37 -24.21 -9.85 6.63
N GLY A 38 -23.04 -10.46 6.50
CA GLY A 38 -21.75 -9.83 6.86
C GLY A 38 -21.50 -8.54 6.08
N MET A 39 -21.86 -8.51 4.80
CA MET A 39 -21.81 -7.29 3.98
C MET A 39 -22.78 -6.21 4.44
N LYS A 40 -23.99 -6.59 4.92
CA LYS A 40 -24.98 -5.66 5.48
C LYS A 40 -24.53 -5.12 6.85
N GLN A 41 -24.02 -5.97 7.74
CA GLN A 41 -23.56 -5.58 9.08
C GLN A 41 -22.26 -4.77 9.04
N ALA A 42 -21.44 -4.95 8.04
CA ALA A 42 -20.23 -4.14 7.84
C ALA A 42 -20.55 -2.67 7.56
N GLY A 43 -21.82 -2.30 7.39
CA GLY A 43 -22.21 -0.92 7.07
C GLY A 43 -21.39 -0.44 5.88
N ALA A 44 -21.34 -1.22 4.80
CA ALA A 44 -20.49 -0.96 3.65
C ALA A 44 -20.86 0.40 3.06
N SER A 45 -20.23 1.45 3.56
CA SER A 45 -20.00 2.65 2.78
C SER A 45 -19.45 2.16 1.44
N ALA A 46 -20.20 2.40 0.35
CA ALA A 46 -19.78 1.98 -0.98
C ALA A 46 -18.30 2.35 -1.13
N ASP A 47 -17.50 1.39 -1.56
CA ASP A 47 -16.07 1.62 -1.80
C ASP A 47 -15.93 2.76 -2.82
N LYS A 48 -15.38 3.89 -2.37
CA LYS A 48 -15.18 5.09 -3.18
C LYS A 48 -13.73 5.27 -3.62
N ASN A 49 -12.89 4.27 -3.37
CA ASN A 49 -11.52 4.29 -3.83
C ASN A 49 -11.44 4.22 -5.35
N VAL A 50 -10.44 4.86 -5.94
CA VAL A 50 -10.21 4.83 -7.38
C VAL A 50 -9.17 3.77 -7.70
N TYR A 51 -9.50 2.90 -8.63
CA TYR A 51 -8.67 1.77 -9.02
C TYR A 51 -8.11 1.94 -10.43
N VAL A 52 -6.85 1.58 -10.60
CA VAL A 52 -6.20 1.39 -11.91
C VAL A 52 -5.55 0.00 -11.91
N ASN A 53 -5.83 -0.81 -12.92
CA ASN A 53 -5.30 -2.18 -13.03
C ASN A 53 -5.48 -3.04 -11.77
N GLY A 54 -6.54 -2.82 -10.97
CA GLY A 54 -6.78 -3.54 -9.71
C GLY A 54 -6.07 -2.99 -8.47
N GLY A 55 -5.20 -2.00 -8.62
CA GLY A 55 -4.56 -1.29 -7.51
C GLY A 55 -5.28 0.02 -7.17
N ILE A 56 -5.33 0.37 -5.88
CA ILE A 56 -5.88 1.65 -5.42
C ILE A 56 -4.86 2.75 -5.70
N VAL A 57 -5.27 3.75 -6.47
CA VAL A 57 -4.43 4.91 -6.82
C VAL A 57 -4.92 6.22 -6.20
N ARG A 58 -6.10 6.22 -5.60
CA ARG A 58 -6.67 7.36 -4.89
C ARG A 58 -7.72 6.85 -3.91
N THR A 59 -7.76 7.39 -2.71
CA THR A 59 -8.81 7.08 -1.74
C THR A 59 -10.07 7.92 -2.06
N ASP A 60 -11.09 7.88 -1.22
CA ASP A 60 -12.36 8.60 -1.45
C ASP A 60 -12.14 10.06 -1.89
N PRO A 61 -12.43 10.44 -3.15
CA PRO A 61 -12.20 11.79 -3.67
C PRO A 61 -13.15 12.85 -3.05
N SER A 62 -14.17 12.43 -2.33
CA SER A 62 -15.06 13.36 -1.63
C SER A 62 -14.45 13.88 -0.32
N LYS A 63 -13.42 13.21 0.20
CA LYS A 63 -12.78 13.54 1.46
C LYS A 63 -11.55 14.42 1.25
N LYS A 64 -11.48 15.53 1.96
CA LYS A 64 -10.34 16.45 1.93
C LYS A 64 -9.17 15.91 2.77
N GLN A 65 -8.70 14.71 2.41
CA GLN A 65 -7.61 13.99 3.06
C GLN A 65 -6.52 13.60 2.07
N ILE A 66 -5.30 13.45 2.55
CA ILE A 66 -4.12 13.03 1.79
C ILE A 66 -3.42 11.96 2.60
N SER A 67 -2.94 10.90 1.94
CA SER A 67 -2.01 9.95 2.56
C SER A 67 -0.60 10.22 2.06
N LEU A 68 0.31 10.55 2.98
CA LEU A 68 1.73 10.61 2.66
C LEU A 68 2.30 9.20 2.65
N VAL A 69 2.89 8.85 1.53
CA VAL A 69 3.44 7.53 1.23
C VAL A 69 4.92 7.66 0.94
N PHE A 70 5.72 6.81 1.59
CA PHE A 70 7.17 6.82 1.44
C PHE A 70 7.66 5.45 1.00
N THR A 71 8.45 5.38 -0.07
CA THR A 71 9.07 4.14 -0.56
C THR A 71 10.58 4.19 -0.43
N ALA A 72 11.21 3.05 -0.19
CA ALA A 72 12.65 2.88 -0.31
C ALA A 72 13.03 1.45 -0.67
N ALA A 73 14.07 1.32 -1.52
CA ALA A 73 14.74 0.05 -1.79
C ALA A 73 15.89 -0.17 -0.81
N ASP A 74 16.95 0.66 -0.88
CA ASP A 74 18.21 0.49 -0.14
C ASP A 74 18.71 1.79 0.51
N LYS A 75 17.99 2.90 0.38
CA LYS A 75 18.43 4.23 0.85
C LYS A 75 17.56 4.78 1.94
N ALA A 76 18.19 5.31 2.99
CA ALA A 76 17.54 5.82 4.18
C ALA A 76 17.97 7.25 4.55
N ASP A 77 18.59 7.99 3.62
CA ASP A 77 19.17 9.30 3.89
C ASP A 77 18.13 10.39 4.24
N GLY A 78 16.84 10.15 3.95
CA GLY A 78 15.73 11.01 4.37
C GLY A 78 15.12 10.69 5.74
N ALA A 79 15.55 9.60 6.41
CA ALA A 79 14.90 9.07 7.61
C ALA A 79 14.68 10.14 8.68
N ASP A 80 15.72 10.82 9.13
CA ASP A 80 15.63 11.81 10.22
C ASP A 80 14.79 13.03 9.82
N ALA A 81 14.96 13.52 8.60
CA ALA A 81 14.22 14.67 8.10
C ALA A 81 12.72 14.38 7.99
N ILE A 82 12.36 13.21 7.45
CA ILE A 82 10.96 12.81 7.25
C ILE A 82 10.31 12.55 8.61
N ILE A 83 10.91 11.66 9.43
CA ILE A 83 10.32 11.27 10.72
C ILE A 83 10.16 12.49 11.63
N SER A 84 11.20 13.33 11.77
CA SER A 84 11.10 14.53 12.59
C SER A 84 10.07 15.54 12.06
N THR A 85 9.92 15.64 10.75
CA THR A 85 8.92 16.54 10.15
C THR A 85 7.51 16.01 10.43
N LEU A 86 7.24 14.73 10.22
CA LEU A 86 5.93 14.14 10.53
C LEU A 86 5.58 14.29 12.01
N LYS A 87 6.55 14.04 12.90
CA LYS A 87 6.38 14.21 14.34
C LYS A 87 6.01 15.63 14.72
N ARG A 88 6.74 16.64 14.22
CA ARG A 88 6.43 18.06 14.47
C ARG A 88 5.02 18.46 14.06
N HIS A 89 4.50 17.81 13.02
CA HIS A 89 3.15 18.07 12.53
C HIS A 89 2.07 17.17 13.15
N GLY A 90 2.42 16.20 13.99
CA GLY A 90 1.49 15.23 14.55
C GLY A 90 0.83 14.36 13.48
N ILE A 91 1.56 14.01 12.41
CA ILE A 91 1.08 13.24 11.28
C ILE A 91 1.66 11.85 11.29
N LYS A 92 0.85 10.84 10.96
CA LYS A 92 1.32 9.48 10.68
C LYS A 92 1.41 9.28 9.17
N GLY A 93 2.55 8.79 8.70
CA GLY A 93 2.80 8.42 7.31
C GLY A 93 2.65 6.92 7.09
N SER A 94 2.71 6.53 5.81
CA SER A 94 2.70 5.13 5.38
C SER A 94 3.99 4.84 4.63
N PHE A 95 4.75 3.87 5.09
CA PHE A 95 6.09 3.54 4.61
C PHE A 95 6.10 2.16 3.97
N PHE A 96 6.71 2.02 2.82
CA PHE A 96 6.77 0.77 2.07
C PHE A 96 8.22 0.50 1.68
N PHE A 97 8.78 -0.56 2.24
CA PHE A 97 10.17 -0.88 2.11
C PHE A 97 10.39 -2.25 1.48
N THR A 98 11.51 -2.41 0.80
CA THR A 98 11.95 -3.71 0.30
C THR A 98 12.40 -4.61 1.45
N GLY A 99 12.46 -5.93 1.18
CA GLY A 99 13.03 -6.86 2.16
C GLY A 99 14.47 -6.53 2.51
N GLU A 100 15.25 -6.07 1.55
CA GLU A 100 16.63 -5.63 1.78
C GLU A 100 16.69 -4.43 2.75
N PHE A 101 15.78 -3.47 2.63
CA PHE A 101 15.73 -2.32 3.54
C PHE A 101 15.47 -2.76 4.99
N TYR A 102 14.57 -3.73 5.20
CA TYR A 102 14.29 -4.27 6.53
C TYR A 102 15.54 -4.88 7.18
N GLU A 103 16.38 -5.53 6.38
CA GLU A 103 17.62 -6.14 6.84
C GLU A 103 18.71 -5.11 7.12
N LEU A 104 18.83 -4.07 6.29
CA LEU A 104 19.84 -3.02 6.40
C LEU A 104 19.56 -2.02 7.53
N TYR A 105 18.26 -1.71 7.79
CA TYR A 105 17.87 -0.61 8.66
C TYR A 105 16.83 -1.00 9.72
N PRO A 106 17.03 -2.07 10.49
CA PRO A 106 16.03 -2.55 11.47
C PRO A 106 15.69 -1.49 12.53
N GLU A 107 16.65 -0.65 12.95
CA GLU A 107 16.41 0.39 13.96
C GLU A 107 15.55 1.54 13.41
N ILE A 108 15.64 1.84 12.13
CA ILE A 108 14.76 2.83 11.48
C ILE A 108 13.34 2.29 11.44
N VAL A 109 13.15 1.03 11.04
CA VAL A 109 11.84 0.37 11.02
C VAL A 109 11.22 0.36 12.42
N LYS A 110 11.98 -0.04 13.42
CA LYS A 110 11.53 -0.03 14.82
C LYS A 110 11.13 1.37 15.29
N ARG A 111 11.89 2.39 14.93
CA ARG A 111 11.56 3.79 15.25
C ARG A 111 10.23 4.20 14.62
N LEU A 112 10.00 3.87 13.35
CA LEU A 112 8.75 4.17 12.64
C LEU A 112 7.55 3.49 13.31
N LEU A 113 7.69 2.22 13.68
CA LEU A 113 6.65 1.47 14.39
C LEU A 113 6.35 2.07 15.77
N ASN A 114 7.39 2.40 16.55
CA ASN A 114 7.24 3.02 17.87
C ASN A 114 6.57 4.41 17.81
N GLU A 115 6.75 5.12 16.69
CA GLU A 115 6.07 6.40 16.45
C GLU A 115 4.66 6.21 15.86
N GLY A 116 4.18 4.98 15.68
CA GLY A 116 2.83 4.65 15.21
C GLY A 116 2.61 4.94 13.72
N HIS A 117 3.65 4.83 12.91
CA HIS A 117 3.53 4.87 11.47
C HIS A 117 3.14 3.51 10.90
N LEU A 118 2.44 3.49 9.78
CA LEU A 118 2.24 2.28 9.00
C LEU A 118 3.55 1.91 8.29
N VAL A 119 3.97 0.65 8.39
CA VAL A 119 5.11 0.12 7.64
C VAL A 119 4.66 -1.14 6.90
N GLY A 120 4.90 -1.19 5.58
CA GLY A 120 4.41 -2.22 4.68
C GLY A 120 5.43 -2.64 3.62
N SER A 121 5.01 -3.50 2.68
CA SER A 121 5.87 -4.11 1.67
C SER A 121 6.06 -3.25 0.43
N HIS A 122 7.31 -3.21 -0.07
CA HIS A 122 7.68 -2.76 -1.42
C HIS A 122 8.33 -3.93 -2.21
N SER A 123 7.81 -5.15 -2.03
CA SER A 123 8.40 -6.45 -2.41
C SER A 123 9.69 -6.78 -1.62
N TYR A 124 10.32 -7.94 -1.91
CA TYR A 124 11.61 -8.24 -1.28
C TYR A 124 12.77 -7.71 -2.13
N GLY A 125 12.85 -8.13 -3.39
CA GLY A 125 14.01 -7.90 -4.26
C GLY A 125 13.83 -6.78 -5.27
N HIS A 126 12.78 -5.96 -5.17
CA HIS A 126 12.50 -4.84 -6.08
C HIS A 126 12.53 -5.24 -7.57
N LEU A 127 11.91 -6.38 -7.90
CA LEU A 127 11.89 -6.93 -9.24
C LEU A 127 11.10 -6.04 -10.22
N LEU A 128 11.62 -5.86 -11.43
CA LEU A 128 10.83 -5.30 -12.52
C LEU A 128 9.90 -6.38 -13.07
N TYR A 129 8.59 -6.19 -12.91
CA TYR A 129 7.60 -7.21 -13.28
C TYR A 129 7.27 -7.25 -14.78
N MET A 130 7.39 -6.12 -15.47
CA MET A 130 7.09 -5.98 -16.89
C MET A 130 8.15 -5.13 -17.58
N PRO A 131 8.44 -5.36 -18.88
CA PRO A 131 9.26 -4.45 -19.65
C PRO A 131 8.60 -3.07 -19.76
N TRP A 132 9.41 -2.04 -19.82
CA TRP A 132 8.92 -0.65 -19.89
C TRP A 132 8.10 -0.36 -21.15
N GLU A 133 8.43 -1.05 -22.23
CA GLU A 133 7.83 -0.88 -23.55
C GLU A 133 6.49 -1.63 -23.71
N ASN A 134 6.25 -2.64 -22.89
CA ASN A 134 5.06 -3.46 -22.99
C ASN A 134 4.55 -3.93 -21.61
N ARG A 135 3.54 -3.24 -21.11
CA ARG A 135 2.93 -3.54 -19.81
C ARG A 135 2.15 -4.86 -19.79
N ASP A 136 1.74 -5.38 -20.94
CA ASP A 136 0.97 -6.63 -21.03
C ASP A 136 1.86 -7.88 -21.05
N SER A 137 3.19 -7.71 -21.15
CA SER A 137 4.17 -8.78 -21.04
C SER A 137 4.72 -8.89 -19.62
N LEU A 138 5.06 -10.09 -19.19
CA LEU A 138 5.65 -10.33 -17.87
C LEU A 138 7.11 -10.72 -17.98
N LEU A 139 7.93 -10.21 -17.06
CA LEU A 139 9.33 -10.59 -16.84
C LEU A 139 9.49 -11.58 -15.69
N VAL A 140 8.42 -11.83 -14.94
CA VAL A 140 8.37 -12.73 -13.81
C VAL A 140 7.22 -13.73 -13.97
N THR A 141 7.41 -14.93 -13.49
CA THR A 141 6.33 -15.91 -13.32
C THR A 141 5.56 -15.60 -12.05
N ARG A 142 4.35 -16.19 -11.96
CA ARG A 142 3.55 -16.10 -10.73
C ARG A 142 4.28 -16.67 -9.52
N GLU A 143 4.98 -17.78 -9.69
CA GLU A 143 5.75 -18.42 -8.63
C GLU A 143 6.89 -17.51 -8.11
N GLU A 144 7.62 -16.87 -9.01
CA GLU A 144 8.68 -15.90 -8.65
C GLU A 144 8.10 -14.71 -7.89
N PHE A 145 6.97 -14.16 -8.34
CA PHE A 145 6.27 -13.08 -7.66
C PHE A 145 5.83 -13.50 -6.25
N GLU A 146 5.14 -14.63 -6.11
CA GLU A 146 4.63 -15.11 -4.82
C GLU A 146 5.79 -15.40 -3.85
N LYS A 147 6.87 -16.01 -4.34
CA LYS A 147 8.09 -16.27 -3.54
C LYS A 147 8.74 -14.98 -3.04
N ASP A 148 8.86 -13.96 -3.90
CA ASP A 148 9.41 -12.66 -3.52
C ASP A 148 8.54 -11.96 -2.48
N MET A 149 7.22 -12.00 -2.64
CA MET A 149 6.27 -11.43 -1.68
C MET A 149 6.31 -12.15 -0.34
N LEU A 150 6.31 -13.48 -0.31
CA LEU A 150 6.43 -14.26 0.93
C LEU A 150 7.72 -13.92 1.68
N LYS A 151 8.84 -13.79 0.95
CA LYS A 151 10.12 -13.39 1.53
C LYS A 151 10.08 -11.96 2.11
N SER A 152 9.37 -11.04 1.43
CA SER A 152 9.15 -9.69 1.95
C SER A 152 8.39 -9.70 3.27
N TYR A 153 7.28 -10.44 3.35
CA TYR A 153 6.50 -10.56 4.57
C TYR A 153 7.24 -11.31 5.69
N GLU A 154 8.15 -12.22 5.35
CA GLU A 154 9.03 -12.83 6.34
C GLU A 154 10.01 -11.79 6.94
N ALA A 155 10.60 -10.93 6.11
CA ALA A 155 11.45 -9.83 6.58
C ALA A 155 10.66 -8.85 7.47
N MET A 156 9.44 -8.50 7.08
CA MET A 156 8.52 -7.68 7.87
C MET A 156 8.21 -8.32 9.23
N ARG A 157 7.90 -9.63 9.25
CA ARG A 157 7.63 -10.36 10.49
C ARG A 157 8.83 -10.36 11.45
N LYS A 158 10.04 -10.50 10.95
CA LYS A 158 11.28 -10.37 11.75
C LYS A 158 11.41 -8.97 12.34
N ALA A 159 10.90 -7.95 11.68
CA ALA A 159 10.85 -6.57 12.17
C ALA A 159 9.64 -6.28 13.09
N GLY A 160 8.80 -7.28 13.39
CA GLY A 160 7.65 -7.15 14.28
C GLY A 160 6.34 -6.72 13.58
N ILE A 161 6.25 -6.86 12.25
CA ILE A 161 5.06 -6.50 11.49
C ILE A 161 4.40 -7.80 11.01
N GLU A 162 3.20 -8.08 11.52
CA GLU A 162 2.44 -9.24 11.09
C GLU A 162 1.71 -8.96 9.76
N TYR A 163 1.48 -10.01 8.99
CA TYR A 163 0.79 -9.92 7.70
C TYR A 163 -0.55 -9.17 7.78
N LYS A 164 -1.34 -9.45 8.81
CA LYS A 164 -2.64 -8.82 9.05
C LYS A 164 -2.59 -7.31 9.33
N ASP A 165 -1.43 -6.81 9.77
CA ASP A 165 -1.25 -5.40 10.13
C ASP A 165 -0.92 -4.53 8.92
N ALA A 166 -0.43 -5.11 7.82
CA ALA A 166 -0.11 -4.42 6.59
C ALA A 166 -0.42 -5.27 5.33
N PRO A 167 -1.72 -5.65 5.08
CA PRO A 167 -2.11 -6.48 3.93
C PRO A 167 -2.15 -5.67 2.63
N ILE A 168 -1.18 -4.78 2.46
CA ILE A 168 -1.06 -3.89 1.31
C ILE A 168 0.40 -3.79 0.88
N TYR A 169 0.64 -3.56 -0.41
CA TYR A 169 1.99 -3.25 -0.88
C TYR A 169 1.98 -2.24 -2.03
N ILE A 170 3.11 -1.56 -2.22
CA ILE A 170 3.40 -0.76 -3.40
C ILE A 170 4.33 -1.57 -4.30
N PRO A 171 3.97 -1.77 -5.59
CA PRO A 171 4.83 -2.49 -6.52
C PRO A 171 6.15 -1.75 -6.77
N PRO A 172 7.26 -2.48 -6.97
CA PRO A 172 8.53 -1.89 -7.40
C PRO A 172 8.34 -0.98 -8.62
N TYR A 173 9.05 0.14 -8.63
CA TYR A 173 8.96 1.17 -9.66
C TYR A 173 7.56 1.79 -9.81
N GLU A 174 6.64 1.52 -8.85
CA GLU A 174 5.22 1.90 -8.94
C GLU A 174 4.55 1.39 -10.24
N TYR A 175 5.11 0.30 -10.81
CA TYR A 175 4.77 -0.24 -12.11
C TYR A 175 4.22 -1.67 -12.00
N TYR A 176 2.98 -1.86 -12.42
CA TYR A 176 2.23 -3.13 -12.35
C TYR A 176 1.13 -3.17 -13.40
N ASN A 177 0.61 -4.35 -13.66
CA ASN A 177 -0.53 -4.60 -14.53
C ASN A 177 -1.66 -5.31 -13.77
N LYS A 178 -2.74 -5.65 -14.49
CA LYS A 178 -3.91 -6.35 -13.90
C LYS A 178 -3.55 -7.72 -13.36
N GLU A 179 -2.61 -8.41 -13.99
CA GLU A 179 -2.22 -9.77 -13.63
C GLU A 179 -1.43 -9.78 -12.31
N ILE A 180 -0.45 -8.88 -12.17
CA ILE A 180 0.27 -8.69 -10.90
C ILE A 180 -0.69 -8.31 -9.77
N ALA A 181 -1.64 -7.41 -10.02
CA ALA A 181 -2.64 -7.06 -9.01
C ALA A 181 -3.56 -8.24 -8.64
N ALA A 182 -3.90 -9.09 -9.61
CA ALA A 182 -4.68 -10.30 -9.34
C ALA A 182 -3.90 -11.33 -8.51
N TRP A 183 -2.61 -11.53 -8.80
CA TRP A 183 -1.75 -12.41 -8.00
C TRP A 183 -1.63 -11.93 -6.56
N ALA A 184 -1.38 -10.64 -6.36
CA ALA A 184 -1.35 -10.04 -5.03
C ALA A 184 -2.68 -10.25 -4.29
N LYS A 185 -3.81 -9.99 -4.95
CA LYS A 185 -5.14 -10.19 -4.40
C LYS A 185 -5.41 -11.63 -3.99
N ASN A 186 -4.94 -12.61 -4.78
CA ASN A 186 -5.05 -14.04 -4.44
C ASN A 186 -4.25 -14.41 -3.19
N MET A 187 -3.19 -13.66 -2.89
CA MET A 187 -2.46 -13.74 -1.62
C MET A 187 -3.12 -12.95 -0.49
N GLY A 188 -4.25 -12.27 -0.71
CA GLY A 188 -4.92 -11.39 0.26
C GLY A 188 -4.28 -10.01 0.41
N ILE A 189 -3.41 -9.62 -0.54
CA ILE A 189 -2.67 -8.35 -0.51
C ILE A 189 -3.31 -7.36 -1.48
N GLN A 190 -3.67 -6.17 -1.00
CA GLN A 190 -4.16 -5.10 -1.87
C GLN A 190 -2.98 -4.28 -2.43
N VAL A 191 -2.92 -4.20 -3.74
CA VAL A 191 -2.00 -3.25 -4.41
C VAL A 191 -2.47 -1.83 -4.16
N VAL A 192 -1.56 -0.97 -3.76
CA VAL A 192 -1.76 0.48 -3.67
C VAL A 192 -0.67 1.19 -4.46
N ASN A 193 -0.96 2.38 -4.97
CA ASN A 193 0.01 3.18 -5.70
C ASN A 193 -0.28 4.67 -5.54
N TYR A 194 0.64 5.53 -5.96
CA TYR A 194 0.43 6.96 -5.86
C TYR A 194 -0.66 7.47 -6.83
N THR A 195 -1.25 8.62 -6.49
CA THR A 195 -2.17 9.32 -7.40
C THR A 195 -1.37 10.08 -8.46
N PRO A 196 -1.55 9.79 -9.76
CA PRO A 196 -0.84 10.47 -10.83
C PRO A 196 -1.14 11.98 -10.88
N GLY A 197 -0.26 12.74 -11.56
CA GLY A 197 -0.47 14.14 -11.89
C GLY A 197 0.39 15.13 -11.11
N THR A 198 0.68 14.86 -9.82
CA THR A 198 1.47 15.77 -8.95
C THR A 198 2.96 15.71 -9.19
N MET A 199 3.47 14.65 -9.82
CA MET A 199 4.91 14.36 -9.94
C MET A 199 5.64 14.29 -8.59
N SER A 200 4.96 14.04 -7.49
CA SER A 200 5.59 13.93 -6.16
C SER A 200 6.64 12.83 -6.12
N ASN A 201 6.38 11.72 -6.82
CA ASN A 201 7.28 10.59 -6.98
C ASN A 201 8.52 10.87 -7.85
N ALA A 202 8.61 12.01 -8.55
CA ALA A 202 9.75 12.34 -9.40
C ALA A 202 10.99 12.83 -8.61
N ASP A 203 10.92 12.81 -7.29
CA ASP A 203 11.98 13.20 -6.38
C ASP A 203 13.18 12.21 -6.37
N TYR A 204 13.08 11.05 -7.06
CA TYR A 204 14.21 10.16 -7.33
C TYR A 204 15.15 10.69 -8.43
N THR A 205 14.67 11.60 -9.30
CA THR A 205 15.44 12.04 -10.46
C THR A 205 16.65 12.90 -10.05
N THR A 206 17.75 12.75 -10.77
CA THR A 206 19.02 13.41 -10.51
C THR A 206 19.37 14.42 -11.62
N PRO A 207 20.19 15.46 -11.34
CA PRO A 207 20.53 16.49 -12.33
C PRO A 207 21.14 15.97 -13.64
N ASP A 208 21.88 14.86 -13.58
CA ASP A 208 22.49 14.21 -14.74
C ASP A 208 21.47 13.55 -15.68
N MET A 209 20.22 13.36 -15.24
CA MET A 209 19.13 12.89 -16.10
C MET A 209 18.62 13.97 -17.08
N GLY A 210 19.18 15.16 -17.07
CA GLY A 210 18.86 16.24 -18.02
C GLY A 210 17.39 16.62 -17.98
N GLN A 211 16.70 16.52 -19.12
CA GLN A 211 15.28 16.91 -19.23
C GLN A 211 14.31 16.08 -18.37
N LYS A 212 14.71 14.93 -17.88
CA LYS A 212 13.91 14.10 -16.96
C LYS A 212 14.01 14.58 -15.51
N TYR A 213 15.01 15.35 -15.16
CA TYR A 213 15.20 15.87 -13.81
C TYR A 213 14.05 16.79 -13.39
N ARG A 214 13.59 16.59 -12.16
CA ARG A 214 12.56 17.44 -11.53
C ARG A 214 13.09 17.94 -10.19
N SER A 215 13.43 19.23 -10.13
CA SER A 215 13.89 19.85 -8.88
C SER A 215 12.78 19.81 -7.81
N SER A 216 13.16 19.86 -6.54
CA SER A 216 12.21 19.89 -5.43
C SER A 216 11.27 21.11 -5.52
N LYS A 217 11.75 22.24 -6.01
CA LYS A 217 10.94 23.42 -6.31
C LYS A 217 9.91 23.15 -7.41
N PHE A 218 10.32 22.46 -8.48
CA PHE A 218 9.42 22.10 -9.56
C PHE A 218 8.31 21.17 -9.05
N ILE A 219 8.68 20.11 -8.30
CA ILE A 219 7.73 19.16 -7.73
C ILE A 219 6.73 19.87 -6.81
N TYR A 220 7.20 20.71 -5.90
CA TYR A 220 6.33 21.50 -5.02
C TYR A 220 5.35 22.37 -5.80
N ASN A 221 5.83 23.08 -6.81
CA ASN A 221 4.98 23.94 -7.63
C ASN A 221 3.94 23.13 -8.42
N LYS A 222 4.33 21.94 -8.93
CA LYS A 222 3.42 21.04 -9.64
C LYS A 222 2.32 20.50 -8.73
N ILE A 223 2.66 20.12 -7.49
CA ILE A 223 1.65 19.75 -6.48
C ILE A 223 0.66 20.88 -6.24
N MET A 224 1.15 22.13 -6.08
CA MET A 224 0.30 23.30 -5.85
C MET A 224 -0.53 23.69 -7.08
N GLU A 225 -0.03 23.47 -8.28
CA GLU A 225 -0.79 23.64 -9.52
C GLU A 225 -1.98 22.68 -9.59
N VAL A 226 -1.74 21.39 -9.33
CA VAL A 226 -2.79 20.36 -9.29
C VAL A 226 -3.80 20.69 -8.19
N GLU A 227 -3.33 21.06 -7.01
CA GLU A 227 -4.20 21.43 -5.90
C GLU A 227 -5.13 22.60 -6.26
N LYS A 228 -4.61 23.63 -6.92
CA LYS A 228 -5.41 24.78 -7.35
C LYS A 228 -6.44 24.42 -8.44
N LYS A 229 -6.09 23.51 -9.35
CA LYS A 229 -6.91 23.16 -10.51
C LYS A 229 -8.04 22.21 -10.17
N GLU A 230 -7.76 21.14 -9.39
CA GLU A 230 -8.68 20.02 -9.17
C GLU A 230 -8.73 19.53 -7.73
N GLY A 231 -7.89 20.10 -6.84
CA GLY A 231 -7.75 19.65 -5.47
C GLY A 231 -6.98 18.34 -5.32
N LEU A 232 -6.62 18.02 -4.07
CA LEU A 232 -5.86 16.82 -3.73
C LEU A 232 -6.67 15.86 -2.84
N ASN A 233 -8.00 15.91 -2.90
CA ASN A 233 -8.85 15.04 -2.10
C ASN A 233 -8.56 13.57 -2.38
N GLY A 234 -8.30 12.80 -1.35
CA GLY A 234 -8.02 11.37 -1.44
C GLY A 234 -6.67 11.00 -2.09
N HIS A 235 -5.78 11.96 -2.33
CA HIS A 235 -4.49 11.66 -2.98
C HIS A 235 -3.57 10.80 -2.12
N LEU A 236 -2.95 9.83 -2.76
CA LEU A 236 -1.80 9.07 -2.27
C LEU A 236 -0.56 9.76 -2.82
N MET A 237 0.15 10.50 -1.96
CA MET A 237 1.28 11.33 -2.36
C MET A 237 2.58 10.63 -2.00
N LEU A 238 3.25 10.06 -2.99
CA LEU A 238 4.49 9.30 -2.84
C LEU A 238 5.69 10.24 -2.88
N ILE A 239 6.59 10.03 -1.95
CA ILE A 239 7.91 10.68 -1.83
C ILE A 239 8.90 9.56 -1.46
N HIS A 240 10.10 9.54 -2.05
CA HIS A 240 11.10 8.55 -1.69
C HIS A 240 11.69 8.83 -0.32
N PHE A 241 11.86 7.78 0.49
CA PHE A 241 12.43 7.86 1.84
C PHE A 241 13.95 8.10 1.84
N GLY A 242 14.59 7.70 0.76
CA GLY A 242 15.97 7.99 0.44
C GLY A 242 16.15 8.15 -1.06
N THR A 243 17.13 8.94 -1.48
CA THR A 243 17.38 9.23 -2.90
C THR A 243 18.87 9.16 -3.23
N ASP A 244 19.19 9.04 -4.51
CA ASP A 244 20.57 9.00 -4.99
C ASP A 244 21.41 10.18 -4.47
N ASN A 245 22.67 9.94 -4.12
CA ASN A 245 23.57 10.97 -3.60
C ASN A 245 23.86 12.08 -4.60
N ARG A 246 23.72 11.82 -5.92
CA ARG A 246 23.84 12.82 -6.98
C ARG A 246 22.70 13.84 -6.95
N ARG A 247 21.57 13.51 -6.28
CA ARG A 247 20.52 14.46 -6.00
C ARG A 247 20.85 15.21 -4.70
N THR A 248 21.36 16.42 -4.80
CA THR A 248 21.62 17.30 -3.65
C THR A 248 20.39 18.08 -3.20
N ASP A 249 19.42 18.28 -4.10
CA ASP A 249 18.15 18.94 -3.86
C ASP A 249 17.11 17.95 -3.32
N LYS A 250 17.22 17.59 -2.04
CA LYS A 250 16.35 16.60 -1.40
C LYS A 250 15.00 17.20 -1.02
N PHE A 251 13.89 16.65 -1.56
CA PHE A 251 12.55 17.17 -1.33
C PHE A 251 12.16 17.16 0.16
N TYR A 252 12.47 16.09 0.86
CA TYR A 252 12.17 15.95 2.29
C TYR A 252 12.88 16.98 3.17
N ASN A 253 14.06 17.48 2.77
CA ASN A 253 14.75 18.53 3.49
C ASN A 253 14.21 19.94 3.22
N SER A 254 13.89 20.21 1.95
CA SER A 254 13.62 21.58 1.48
C SER A 254 12.13 21.92 1.42
N TYR A 255 11.27 20.93 1.15
CA TYR A 255 9.88 21.22 0.82
C TYR A 255 8.83 20.42 1.57
N LEU A 256 9.14 19.28 2.21
CA LEU A 256 8.15 18.44 2.89
C LEU A 256 7.43 19.22 4.01
N ASP A 257 8.17 19.91 4.88
CA ASP A 257 7.60 20.73 5.96
C ASP A 257 6.69 21.82 5.41
N LYS A 258 7.17 22.56 4.39
CA LYS A 258 6.41 23.62 3.71
C LYS A 258 5.14 23.07 3.05
N LEU A 259 5.22 21.92 2.41
CA LEU A 259 4.07 21.25 1.77
C LEU A 259 3.00 20.93 2.80
N ILE A 260 3.36 20.25 3.88
CA ILE A 260 2.43 19.90 4.96
C ILE A 260 1.77 21.15 5.56
N LYS A 261 2.54 22.17 5.89
CA LYS A 261 2.01 23.44 6.41
C LYS A 261 1.02 24.08 5.45
N THR A 262 1.35 24.09 4.17
CA THR A 262 0.49 24.71 3.15
C THR A 262 -0.81 23.95 2.98
N LEU A 263 -0.76 22.62 2.90
CA LEU A 263 -1.94 21.78 2.73
C LEU A 263 -2.83 21.78 3.97
N LYS A 264 -2.27 21.78 5.19
CA LYS A 264 -3.05 21.96 6.42
C LYS A 264 -3.80 23.29 6.44
N ARG A 265 -3.15 24.41 6.06
CA ARG A 265 -3.83 25.72 5.97
C ARG A 265 -4.95 25.74 4.93
N LYS A 266 -4.87 24.88 3.92
CA LYS A 266 -5.93 24.68 2.92
C LYS A 266 -7.03 23.73 3.40
N GLY A 267 -6.93 23.20 4.62
CA GLY A 267 -7.92 22.34 5.26
C GLY A 267 -7.79 20.85 4.93
N TYR A 268 -6.65 20.40 4.41
CA TYR A 268 -6.39 18.98 4.25
C TYR A 268 -6.00 18.33 5.56
N THR A 269 -6.53 17.13 5.81
CA THR A 269 -6.06 16.21 6.84
C THR A 269 -5.09 15.20 6.23
N PHE A 270 -4.22 14.64 7.08
CA PHE A 270 -3.26 13.61 6.67
C PHE A 270 -3.61 12.31 7.39
N THR A 271 -3.91 11.27 6.63
CA THR A 271 -4.45 9.99 7.14
C THR A 271 -3.59 8.85 6.63
N PRO A 272 -3.18 7.88 7.48
CA PRO A 272 -2.51 6.66 7.03
C PRO A 272 -3.35 5.90 6.02
N ILE A 273 -2.70 5.24 5.06
CA ILE A 273 -3.40 4.66 3.91
C ILE A 273 -4.42 3.59 4.29
N LEU A 274 -4.14 2.71 5.27
CA LEU A 274 -5.08 1.68 5.69
C LEU A 274 -6.39 2.28 6.22
N GLU A 275 -6.28 3.30 7.05
CA GLU A 275 -7.44 4.04 7.55
C GLU A 275 -8.18 4.74 6.39
N ALA A 276 -7.43 5.37 5.48
CA ALA A 276 -8.00 6.11 4.36
C ALA A 276 -8.78 5.22 3.38
N ILE A 277 -8.34 3.96 3.17
CA ILE A 277 -9.03 2.96 2.33
C ILE A 277 -10.07 2.14 3.09
N GLY A 278 -10.23 2.35 4.39
CA GLY A 278 -11.26 1.71 5.20
C GLY A 278 -10.89 0.32 5.74
N ILE A 279 -9.62 -0.06 5.70
CA ILE A 279 -9.13 -1.30 6.33
C ILE A 279 -8.87 -1.02 7.81
N LYS A 280 -9.64 -1.69 8.67
CA LYS A 280 -9.42 -1.65 10.12
C LYS A 280 -8.31 -2.63 10.48
N THR A 281 -7.22 -2.14 11.03
CA THR A 281 -6.23 -2.97 11.70
C THR A 281 -6.65 -3.14 13.17
N ASN A 282 -6.55 -4.36 13.70
CA ASN A 282 -6.86 -4.64 15.11
C ASN A 282 -5.76 -4.15 16.07
N SER A 283 -4.85 -3.33 15.60
CA SER A 283 -3.80 -2.73 16.43
C SER A 283 -4.40 -1.55 17.19
N ALA A 284 -5.09 -1.84 18.30
CA ALA A 284 -5.10 -0.93 19.43
C ALA A 284 -3.68 -0.99 20.03
N LEU A 285 -2.86 -0.01 19.73
CA LEU A 285 -1.64 0.27 20.48
C LEU A 285 -1.97 0.87 21.85
#